data_c149b24c037f76d8efacbf65da4ae381
#
_entry.id   c149b24c037f76d8efacbf65da4ae381
#
_cell.length_a   1.000
_cell.length_b   1.000
_cell.length_c   1.000
_cell.angle_alpha   90.00
_cell.angle_beta   90.00
_cell.angle_gamma   90.00
#
_symmetry.space_group_name_H-M   'P 1'
#
loop_
_entity.id
_entity.type
_entity.pdbx_description
1 polymer ?
#
loop_
_entity_poly.entity_id
_entity_poly.type
_entity_poly.pdbx_seq_one_letter_code
_entity_poly.pdbx_strand_id
1 'polypeptide(L)'
;LNPGVNPQRLQVGQRLTVPAQSRQAATGGGESYRAEDVELLARVIAAEAQGEPYAGMVAVGAVILNRVRSPQFPNSLSGVIYQPHAFESVSNGLIWRRTPSAEAYRAARDALNGWDPTYGALFFWNPNKPVNPWVWSRQIVVRIGNHVFAR
;
A
#
# COMPACT_ATOMS: atom_id res chain seq x y z
N LEU A 1 -12.73 -11.08 -2.25
CA LEU A 1 -12.97 -11.42 -2.85
C LEU A 1 -12.97 -11.27 -2.65
N ASN A 2 -12.69 -11.21 -2.63
CA ASN A 2 -12.79 -11.57 -3.16
C ASN A 2 -12.85 -11.44 -3.04
N PRO A 3 -12.53 -11.14 -2.85
CA PRO A 3 -12.71 -11.32 -3.36
C PRO A 3 -12.58 -11.16 -3.20
N GLY A 4 -12.14 -11.37 -3.01
CA GLY A 4 -12.06 -11.53 -3.84
C GLY A 4 -11.88 -11.78 -3.58
N VAL A 5 -11.91 -11.18 -3.43
CA VAL A 5 -12.03 -11.70 -3.88
C VAL A 5 -12.03 -11.88 -3.99
N ASN A 6 -11.85 -12.07 -3.83
CA ASN A 6 -12.01 -12.71 -4.57
C ASN A 6 -11.81 -12.81 -4.57
N PRO A 7 -11.33 -12.36 -4.48
CA PRO A 7 -11.67 -12.67 -5.00
C PRO A 7 -11.31 -12.72 -4.98
N GLN A 8 -11.04 -12.82 -4.90
CA GLN A 8 -10.92 -13.25 -5.41
C GLN A 8 -10.73 -13.17 -5.18
N ARG A 9 -10.44 -12.81 -4.90
CA ARG A 9 -10.49 -13.18 -5.08
C ARG A 9 -10.41 -13.25 -4.80
N LEU A 10 -10.08 -12.89 -4.42
CA LEU A 10 -10.22 -13.28 -4.59
C LEU A 10 -10.07 -13.38 -4.22
N GLN A 11 -9.85 -13.44 -4.06
CA GLN A 11 -9.97 -13.85 -4.27
C GLN A 11 -9.96 -13.80 -3.92
N VAL A 12 -9.67 -13.42 -3.49
CA VAL A 12 -10.00 -13.74 -3.58
C VAL A 12 -10.07 -13.79 -3.43
N GLY A 13 -9.45 -14.03 -2.87
CA GLY A 13 -9.77 -14.31 -3.46
C GLY A 13 -9.68 -14.33 -3.24
N GLN A 14 -9.31 -14.28 -3.19
CA GLN A 14 -9.44 -14.59 -3.71
C GLN A 14 -9.19 -14.53 -3.72
N ARG A 15 -8.72 -14.36 -3.61
CA ARG A 15 -8.67 -14.72 -4.14
C ARG A 15 -8.54 -14.61 -4.34
N LEU A 16 -8.28 -14.30 -3.95
CA LEU A 16 -8.36 -14.57 -4.64
C LEU A 16 -7.90 -14.56 -4.81
N THR A 17 -7.60 -14.40 -4.73
CA THR A 17 -7.41 -14.78 -5.45
C THR A 17 -6.93 -14.64 -5.64
N VAL A 18 -6.48 -14.45 -5.74
CA VAL A 18 -6.32 -14.86 -6.36
C VAL A 18 -5.82 -14.72 -6.64
N PRO A 19 -5.28 -14.54 -6.64
CA PRO A 19 -5.10 -14.81 -7.18
C PRO A 19 -4.41 -14.67 -7.15
N ALA A 20 -3.71 -14.46 -7.27
CA ALA A 20 -3.54 -14.74 -7.62
C ALA A 20 -3.06 -14.63 -7.48
N GLN A 21 -2.93 -14.71 -7.21
CA GLN A 21 -2.93 -14.95 -7.39
C GLN A 21 -2.62 -15.07 -7.35
N SER A 22 -1.88 -14.58 -7.44
CA SER A 22 -2.14 -15.06 -7.58
C SER A 22 -1.78 -15.26 -7.37
N ARG A 23 -1.15 -15.37 -7.54
CA ARG A 23 -1.41 -15.73 -7.55
C ARG A 23 -1.14 -16.14 -7.13
N GLN A 24 -0.70 -16.05 -6.74
CA GLN A 24 -0.89 -16.55 -6.45
C GLN A 24 -0.58 -17.05 -6.05
N ALA A 25 -0.04 -17.28 -5.80
CA ALA A 25 0.01 -17.83 -5.52
C ALA A 25 0.37 -18.39 -5.03
N ALA A 26 0.55 -18.74 -4.77
CA ALA A 26 0.65 -19.21 -4.46
C ALA A 26 0.91 -19.70 -3.84
N THR A 27 0.99 -20.02 -3.60
CA THR A 27 1.12 -20.32 -3.10
C THR A 27 1.01 -20.23 -2.44
N GLY A 28 0.55 -20.37 -2.30
CA GLY A 28 0.27 -19.93 -1.94
C GLY A 28 0.49 -19.52 -1.66
N GLY A 29 -0.11 -19.38 -1.75
CA GLY A 29 -0.05 -18.70 -1.74
C GLY A 29 0.88 -18.62 -1.72
N GLY A 30 0.91 -19.07 -1.84
CA GLY A 30 2.10 -18.68 -1.44
C GLY A 30 3.06 -17.96 -2.24
N GLU A 31 2.67 -17.04 -2.81
CA GLU A 31 3.60 -16.15 -3.46
C GLU A 31 4.63 -15.66 -2.49
N SER A 32 5.91 -15.78 -2.83
CA SER A 32 6.94 -15.20 -2.01
C SER A 32 7.42 -13.92 -2.68
N TYR A 33 7.45 -12.84 -1.90
CA TYR A 33 7.94 -11.56 -2.38
C TYR A 33 9.43 -11.48 -2.16
N ARG A 34 10.13 -10.76 -3.04
CA ARG A 34 11.55 -10.60 -2.90
C ARG A 34 11.86 -9.70 -1.71
N ALA A 35 13.01 -9.95 -1.09
CA ALA A 35 13.43 -9.17 0.07
C ALA A 35 13.52 -7.68 -0.25
N GLU A 36 13.94 -7.33 -1.45
CA GLU A 36 14.06 -5.93 -1.82
C GLU A 36 12.70 -5.24 -1.95
N ASP A 37 11.64 -5.97 -2.28
CA ASP A 37 10.29 -5.40 -2.32
C ASP A 37 9.82 -5.08 -0.91
N VAL A 38 10.06 -5.99 0.04
CA VAL A 38 9.72 -5.76 1.44
C VAL A 38 10.51 -4.56 1.97
N GLU A 39 11.80 -4.51 1.67
CA GLU A 39 12.66 -3.41 2.13
C GLU A 39 12.17 -2.07 1.61
N LEU A 40 11.89 -1.98 0.31
CA LEU A 40 11.48 -0.72 -0.30
C LEU A 40 10.13 -0.27 0.27
N LEU A 41 9.17 -1.18 0.35
CA LEU A 41 7.85 -0.84 0.88
C LEU A 41 7.93 -0.43 2.35
N ALA A 42 8.74 -1.13 3.13
CA ALA A 42 8.93 -0.79 4.55
C ALA A 42 9.52 0.61 4.70
N ARG A 43 10.42 1.01 3.82
CA ARG A 43 11.02 2.35 3.87
C ARG A 43 9.99 3.44 3.60
N VAL A 44 9.09 3.23 2.64
CA VAL A 44 8.02 4.20 2.37
C VAL A 44 7.06 4.25 3.56
N ILE A 45 6.68 3.09 4.09
CA ILE A 45 5.80 3.04 5.27
C ILE A 45 6.44 3.79 6.44
N ALA A 46 7.73 3.59 6.69
CA ALA A 46 8.41 4.28 7.77
C ALA A 46 8.41 5.78 7.55
N ALA A 47 8.64 6.23 6.31
CA ALA A 47 8.69 7.65 6.00
C ALA A 47 7.32 8.31 6.08
N GLU A 48 6.27 7.61 5.69
CA GLU A 48 4.93 8.17 5.58
C GLU A 48 4.05 7.91 6.80
N ALA A 49 4.27 6.82 7.54
CA ALA A 49 3.29 6.35 8.50
C ALA A 49 3.89 5.78 9.80
N GLN A 50 5.18 5.89 10.03
CA GLN A 50 5.75 5.40 11.29
C GLN A 50 5.20 6.24 12.43
N GLY A 51 4.71 5.56 13.47
CA GLY A 51 4.01 6.25 14.55
C GLY A 51 2.50 6.23 14.42
N GLU A 52 2.00 5.84 13.26
CA GLU A 52 0.56 5.64 13.08
C GLU A 52 0.13 4.31 13.70
N PRO A 53 -1.19 4.12 13.95
CA PRO A 53 -1.67 2.80 14.34
C PRO A 53 -1.23 1.75 13.33
N TYR A 54 -1.04 0.52 13.77
CA TYR A 54 -0.52 -0.52 12.88
C TYR A 54 -1.34 -0.68 11.61
N ALA A 55 -2.69 -0.68 11.75
CA ALA A 55 -3.56 -0.76 10.57
C ALA A 55 -3.31 0.40 9.60
N GLY A 56 -2.94 1.57 10.11
CA GLY A 56 -2.62 2.72 9.27
C GLY A 56 -1.31 2.51 8.51
N MET A 57 -0.34 1.85 9.13
CA MET A 57 0.90 1.52 8.46
C MET A 57 0.66 0.53 7.33
N VAL A 58 -0.13 -0.50 7.58
CA VAL A 58 -0.52 -1.47 6.55
C VAL A 58 -1.30 -0.77 5.45
N ALA A 59 -2.18 0.16 5.82
CA ALA A 59 -3.01 0.89 4.87
C ALA A 59 -2.17 1.67 3.85
N VAL A 60 -1.11 2.34 4.30
CA VAL A 60 -0.22 3.05 3.39
C VAL A 60 0.42 2.08 2.40
N GLY A 61 0.89 0.94 2.89
CA GLY A 61 1.44 -0.10 2.01
C GLY A 61 0.40 -0.61 1.02
N ALA A 62 -0.83 -0.81 1.49
CA ALA A 62 -1.91 -1.31 0.64
C ALA A 62 -2.25 -0.33 -0.48
N VAL A 63 -2.25 0.99 -0.19
CA VAL A 63 -2.50 1.99 -1.24
C VAL A 63 -1.45 1.86 -2.35
N ILE A 64 -0.18 1.72 -1.97
CA ILE A 64 0.89 1.59 -2.95
C ILE A 64 0.65 0.35 -3.83
N LEU A 65 0.30 -0.77 -3.21
CA LEU A 65 0.04 -2.00 -3.96
C LEU A 65 -1.21 -1.90 -4.82
N ASN A 66 -2.24 -1.18 -4.35
CA ASN A 66 -3.43 -0.93 -5.17
C ASN A 66 -3.08 -0.14 -6.41
N ARG A 67 -2.15 0.84 -6.29
CA ARG A 67 -1.68 1.59 -7.45
C ARG A 67 -0.98 0.68 -8.45
N VAL A 68 -0.16 -0.26 -7.97
CA VAL A 68 0.52 -1.20 -8.85
C VAL A 68 -0.48 -1.99 -9.69
N ARG A 69 -1.64 -2.30 -9.11
CA ARG A 69 -2.68 -3.07 -9.80
C ARG A 69 -3.62 -2.22 -10.64
N SER A 70 -3.53 -0.90 -10.51
CA SER A 70 -4.43 0.03 -11.22
C SER A 70 -3.84 0.40 -12.57
N PRO A 71 -4.65 0.42 -13.64
CA PRO A 71 -4.16 0.85 -14.95
C PRO A 71 -3.81 2.33 -14.99
N GLN A 72 -4.17 3.10 -13.97
CA GLN A 72 -3.87 4.54 -13.91
C GLN A 72 -2.47 4.84 -13.40
N PHE A 73 -1.74 3.83 -12.93
CA PHE A 73 -0.43 4.02 -12.31
C PHE A 73 0.58 3.05 -12.93
N PRO A 74 1.89 3.27 -12.69
CA PRO A 74 2.89 2.30 -13.13
C PRO A 74 2.58 0.91 -12.58
N ASN A 75 2.99 -0.12 -13.31
CA ASN A 75 2.63 -1.50 -12.97
C ASN A 75 3.71 -2.24 -12.19
N SER A 76 4.57 -1.52 -11.50
CA SER A 76 5.58 -2.13 -10.64
C SER A 76 5.69 -1.34 -9.35
N LEU A 77 6.18 -2.01 -8.30
CA LEU A 77 6.33 -1.37 -6.99
C LEU A 77 7.28 -0.18 -7.07
N SER A 78 8.45 -0.38 -7.67
CA SER A 78 9.41 0.71 -7.81
C SER A 78 8.86 1.82 -8.70
N GLY A 79 8.12 1.47 -9.75
CA GLY A 79 7.51 2.46 -10.63
C GLY A 79 6.53 3.37 -9.91
N VAL A 80 5.71 2.80 -9.03
CA VAL A 80 4.77 3.58 -8.24
C VAL A 80 5.50 4.44 -7.23
N ILE A 81 6.48 3.88 -6.52
CA ILE A 81 7.17 4.59 -5.45
C ILE A 81 8.02 5.72 -6.00
N TYR A 82 8.70 5.50 -7.13
CA TYR A 82 9.57 6.51 -7.73
C TYR A 82 8.87 7.39 -8.73
N GLN A 83 7.55 7.26 -8.90
CA GLN A 83 6.80 8.12 -9.79
C GLN A 83 6.99 9.58 -9.37
N PRO A 84 7.31 10.49 -10.31
CA PRO A 84 7.54 11.89 -9.96
C PRO A 84 6.38 12.46 -9.17
N HIS A 85 6.69 13.15 -8.09
CA HIS A 85 5.73 13.83 -7.20
C HIS A 85 4.78 12.91 -6.44
N ALA A 86 5.01 11.58 -6.49
CA ALA A 86 4.14 10.65 -5.76
C ALA A 86 4.35 10.74 -4.25
N PHE A 87 5.61 10.81 -3.83
CA PHE A 87 5.97 10.84 -2.41
C PHE A 87 7.09 11.84 -2.19
N GLU A 88 6.83 12.84 -1.36
CA GLU A 88 7.85 13.83 -1.03
C GLU A 88 9.03 13.16 -0.32
N SER A 89 8.76 12.14 0.48
CA SER A 89 9.80 11.43 1.20
C SER A 89 10.81 10.75 0.27
N VAL A 90 10.40 10.45 -0.96
CA VAL A 90 11.31 9.90 -1.98
C VAL A 90 12.17 11.02 -2.54
N SER A 91 11.55 12.13 -2.97
CA SER A 91 12.29 13.22 -3.62
C SER A 91 13.24 13.93 -2.65
N ASN A 92 12.90 14.01 -1.36
CA ASN A 92 13.80 14.64 -0.38
C ASN A 92 14.75 13.65 0.29
N GLY A 93 14.70 12.37 -0.06
CA GLY A 93 15.62 11.36 0.45
C GLY A 93 15.30 10.80 1.83
N LEU A 94 14.17 11.17 2.42
CA LEU A 94 13.82 10.71 3.76
C LEU A 94 13.73 9.20 3.83
N ILE A 95 13.24 8.53 2.76
CA ILE A 95 13.12 7.08 2.77
C ILE A 95 14.48 6.38 2.97
N TRP A 96 15.57 7.06 2.65
CA TRP A 96 16.91 6.49 2.80
C TRP A 96 17.55 6.88 4.12
N ARG A 97 17.05 7.92 4.78
CA ARG A 97 17.62 8.39 6.05
C ARG A 97 16.92 7.80 7.27
N ARG A 98 15.68 7.35 7.12
CA ARG A 98 14.92 6.80 8.24
C ARG A 98 15.00 5.29 8.21
N THR A 99 15.46 4.68 9.30
CA THR A 99 15.51 3.23 9.43
C THR A 99 14.11 2.73 9.76
N PRO A 100 13.55 1.81 8.97
CA PRO A 100 12.23 1.26 9.29
C PRO A 100 12.25 0.48 10.59
N SER A 101 11.18 0.58 11.37
CA SER A 101 11.01 -0.21 12.58
C SER A 101 10.64 -1.65 12.22
N ALA A 102 10.73 -2.55 13.20
CA ALA A 102 10.27 -3.92 13.00
C ALA A 102 8.80 -3.94 12.59
N GLU A 103 7.98 -3.01 13.12
CA GLU A 103 6.58 -2.92 12.75
C GLU A 103 6.41 -2.49 11.30
N ALA A 104 7.25 -1.58 10.80
CA ALA A 104 7.17 -1.16 9.40
C ALA A 104 7.45 -2.35 8.46
N TYR A 105 8.43 -3.17 8.80
CA TYR A 105 8.70 -4.38 8.01
C TYR A 105 7.53 -5.36 8.06
N ARG A 106 6.94 -5.54 9.24
CA ARG A 106 5.80 -6.44 9.38
C ARG A 106 4.60 -5.90 8.60
N ALA A 107 4.36 -4.59 8.66
CA ALA A 107 3.28 -3.96 7.91
C ALA A 107 3.47 -4.14 6.41
N ALA A 108 4.71 -4.00 5.93
CA ALA A 108 5.01 -4.23 4.52
C ALA A 108 4.66 -5.66 4.11
N ARG A 109 5.04 -6.64 4.94
CA ARG A 109 4.72 -8.04 4.63
C ARG A 109 3.22 -8.29 4.65
N ASP A 110 2.51 -7.74 5.63
CA ASP A 110 1.05 -7.93 5.71
C ASP A 110 0.36 -7.33 4.51
N ALA A 111 0.77 -6.13 4.07
CA ALA A 111 0.21 -5.53 2.87
C ALA A 111 0.51 -6.37 1.63
N LEU A 112 1.75 -6.84 1.49
CA LEU A 112 2.14 -7.70 0.36
C LEU A 112 1.37 -9.01 0.36
N ASN A 113 1.00 -9.51 1.55
CA ASN A 113 0.21 -10.73 1.67
C ASN A 113 -1.29 -10.50 1.47
N GLY A 114 -1.70 -9.28 1.18
CA GLY A 114 -3.07 -9.00 0.75
C GLY A 114 -3.95 -8.29 1.76
N TRP A 115 -3.44 -7.91 2.94
CA TRP A 115 -4.27 -7.18 3.89
C TRP A 115 -4.40 -5.73 3.44
N ASP A 116 -5.61 -5.32 3.10
CA ASP A 116 -5.93 -3.96 2.68
C ASP A 116 -7.07 -3.41 3.53
N PRO A 117 -6.74 -2.69 4.61
CA PRO A 117 -7.80 -2.08 5.44
C PRO A 117 -8.46 -0.87 4.79
N THR A 118 -8.06 -0.48 3.56
CA THR A 118 -8.60 0.69 2.87
C THR A 118 -9.65 0.35 1.83
N TYR A 119 -9.92 -0.94 1.61
CA TYR A 119 -10.93 -1.38 0.63
C TYR A 119 -10.64 -0.85 -0.78
N GLY A 120 -9.39 -0.89 -1.19
CA GLY A 120 -9.00 -0.54 -2.56
C GLY A 120 -8.66 0.93 -2.77
N ALA A 121 -8.33 1.67 -1.72
CA ALA A 121 -7.99 3.08 -1.87
C ALA A 121 -6.73 3.27 -2.71
N LEU A 122 -6.70 4.36 -3.46
CA LEU A 122 -5.59 4.73 -4.33
C LEU A 122 -4.87 5.98 -3.86
N PHE A 123 -5.43 6.69 -2.88
CA PHE A 123 -4.88 7.95 -2.37
C PHE A 123 -4.95 7.97 -0.86
N PHE A 124 -3.97 8.64 -0.25
CA PHE A 124 -4.05 8.95 1.17
C PHE A 124 -3.39 10.31 1.42
N TRP A 125 -3.83 10.97 2.48
CA TRP A 125 -3.22 12.24 2.92
C TRP A 125 -3.54 12.46 4.38
N ASN A 126 -2.73 13.33 5.00
CA ASN A 126 -2.96 13.78 6.37
C ASN A 126 -3.70 15.12 6.28
N PRO A 127 -4.98 15.19 6.67
CA PRO A 127 -5.76 16.43 6.53
C PRO A 127 -5.28 17.57 7.43
N ASN A 128 -4.41 17.29 8.39
CA ASN A 128 -3.84 18.31 9.25
C ASN A 128 -2.59 18.95 8.68
N LYS A 129 -2.18 18.56 7.48
CA LYS A 129 -1.03 19.10 6.79
C LYS A 129 -1.48 19.71 5.47
N PRO A 130 -0.70 20.66 4.91
CA PRO A 130 -1.05 21.22 3.60
C PRO A 130 -1.12 20.11 2.54
N VAL A 131 -2.19 20.13 1.76
CA VAL A 131 -2.39 19.17 0.68
C VAL A 131 -2.92 19.90 -0.52
N ASN A 132 -2.73 19.30 -1.71
CA ASN A 132 -3.35 19.81 -2.92
C ASN A 132 -4.87 19.69 -2.77
N PRO A 133 -5.63 20.78 -2.94
CA PRO A 133 -7.09 20.74 -2.75
C PRO A 133 -7.79 19.70 -3.63
N TRP A 134 -7.17 19.27 -4.71
CA TRP A 134 -7.74 18.24 -5.58
C TRP A 134 -8.08 16.94 -4.82
N VAL A 135 -7.31 16.59 -3.75
CA VAL A 135 -7.57 15.35 -3.02
C VAL A 135 -8.97 15.33 -2.42
N TRP A 136 -9.51 16.50 -2.08
CA TRP A 136 -10.84 16.58 -1.48
C TRP A 136 -11.97 16.29 -2.46
N SER A 137 -11.67 16.20 -3.76
CA SER A 137 -12.65 15.78 -4.77
C SER A 137 -12.75 14.25 -4.85
N ARG A 138 -11.86 13.50 -4.16
CA ARG A 138 -11.84 12.05 -4.24
C ARG A 138 -12.88 11.46 -3.30
N GLN A 139 -13.30 10.23 -3.59
CA GLN A 139 -14.24 9.52 -2.74
C GLN A 139 -13.52 8.98 -1.51
N ILE A 140 -13.77 9.58 -0.36
CA ILE A 140 -13.19 9.15 0.90
C ILE A 140 -13.82 7.81 1.29
N VAL A 141 -12.96 6.83 1.62
CA VAL A 141 -13.38 5.49 1.99
C VAL A 141 -13.31 5.29 3.50
N VAL A 142 -12.17 5.69 4.10
CA VAL A 142 -11.96 5.44 5.52
C VAL A 142 -10.88 6.38 6.04
N ARG A 143 -10.95 6.66 7.33
CA ARG A 143 -9.87 7.36 8.05
C ARG A 143 -9.27 6.39 9.05
N ILE A 144 -7.94 6.29 9.07
CA ILE A 144 -7.20 5.46 10.01
C ILE A 144 -6.10 6.32 10.59
N GLY A 145 -6.10 6.51 11.91
CA GLY A 145 -5.14 7.39 12.56
C GLY A 145 -5.25 8.80 12.00
N ASN A 146 -4.12 9.33 11.55
CA ASN A 146 -4.07 10.70 11.02
C ASN A 146 -4.30 10.76 9.52
N HIS A 147 -4.48 9.64 8.86
CA HIS A 147 -4.61 9.61 7.40
C HIS A 147 -6.03 9.35 6.94
N VAL A 148 -6.42 10.04 5.89
CA VAL A 148 -7.66 9.80 5.13
C VAL A 148 -7.28 8.99 3.91
N PHE A 149 -8.08 7.96 3.62
CA PHE A 149 -7.85 7.07 2.46
C PHE A 149 -9.03 7.20 1.51
N ALA A 150 -8.74 7.29 0.22
CA ALA A 150 -9.76 7.59 -0.79
C ALA A 150 -9.47 6.88 -2.12
N ARG A 151 -10.53 6.75 -2.89
CA ARG A 151 -10.42 6.29 -4.27
C ARG A 151 -10.32 7.43 -5.24
#